data_d42ed44439566a509f4f670dbaf2587f
#
_entry.id   d42ed44439566a509f4f670dbaf2587f
#
_cell.length_a   1.000
_cell.length_b   1.000
_cell.length_c   1.000
_cell.angle_alpha   90.00
_cell.angle_beta   90.00
_cell.angle_gamma   90.00
#
_symmetry.space_group_name_H-M   'P 1'
#
loop_
_entity.id
_entity.type
_entity.pdbx_description
1 polymer ?
#
loop_
_entity_poly.entity_id
_entity_poly.type
_entity_poly.pdbx_seq_one_letter_code
_entity_poly.pdbx_strand_id
1 'polypeptide(L)'
;MAAKILCACANGSGTSLMMQLTIERVAKKLGMDVSEVHHCALAEGTSTATQYDVACFPRNFENMFKSAADSGKVICIPLKNVLSDKEIEERVVEAGLDKK
;
A
#
# COMPACT_ATOMS: atom_id res chain seq x y z
N MET A 1 10.62 12.33 -6.75
CA MET A 1 11.22 11.00 -6.55
C MET A 1 10.17 9.92 -6.61
N ALA A 2 10.51 8.80 -7.21
CA ALA A 2 9.55 7.71 -7.38
C ALA A 2 9.28 7.01 -6.04
N ALA A 3 8.03 6.69 -5.79
CA ALA A 3 7.62 6.01 -4.57
C ALA A 3 7.65 4.50 -4.74
N LYS A 4 8.01 3.80 -3.69
CA LYS A 4 7.93 2.35 -3.63
C LYS A 4 6.73 1.97 -2.79
N ILE A 5 5.83 1.17 -3.34
CA ILE A 5 4.59 0.78 -2.67
C ILE A 5 4.57 -0.71 -2.38
N LEU A 6 4.27 -1.06 -1.15
CA LEU A 6 4.11 -2.45 -0.73
C LEU A 6 2.63 -2.78 -0.62
N CYS A 7 2.22 -3.91 -1.19
CA CYS A 7 0.86 -4.43 -1.06
C CYS A 7 0.91 -5.74 -0.31
N ALA A 8 0.38 -5.79 0.89
CA ALA A 8 0.39 -6.99 1.71
C ALA A 8 -1.02 -7.55 1.86
N CYS A 9 -1.17 -8.85 1.74
CA CYS A 9 -2.47 -9.51 1.87
C CYS A 9 -2.28 -10.85 2.57
N ALA A 10 -3.33 -11.31 3.26
CA ALA A 10 -3.27 -12.53 4.07
C ALA A 10 -2.76 -13.73 3.31
N ASN A 11 -3.22 -13.94 2.09
CA ASN A 11 -2.86 -15.12 1.30
C ASN A 11 -1.67 -14.93 0.37
N GLY A 12 -1.26 -13.69 0.15
CA GLY A 12 -0.11 -13.40 -0.70
C GLY A 12 -0.22 -13.78 -2.15
N SER A 13 -1.39 -14.28 -2.59
CA SER A 13 -1.60 -14.68 -3.98
C SER A 13 -2.74 -13.88 -4.59
N GLY A 14 -3.38 -14.34 -5.61
CA GLY A 14 -4.50 -13.70 -6.30
C GLY A 14 -4.92 -12.29 -5.82
N THR A 15 -5.34 -12.18 -4.57
CA THR A 15 -5.84 -10.93 -4.02
C THR A 15 -4.76 -9.85 -3.97
N SER A 16 -3.55 -10.21 -3.58
CA SER A 16 -2.46 -9.22 -3.50
C SER A 16 -2.07 -8.73 -4.90
N LEU A 17 -2.13 -9.60 -5.90
CA LEU A 17 -1.86 -9.21 -7.27
C LEU A 17 -2.93 -8.23 -7.77
N MET A 18 -4.20 -8.51 -7.50
CA MET A 18 -5.29 -7.63 -7.90
C MET A 18 -5.17 -6.28 -7.18
N MET A 19 -4.79 -6.29 -5.91
CA MET A 19 -4.54 -5.07 -5.15
C MET A 19 -3.42 -4.26 -5.81
N GLN A 20 -2.35 -4.93 -6.21
CA GLN A 20 -1.25 -4.28 -6.90
C GLN A 20 -1.73 -3.59 -8.19
N LEU A 21 -2.50 -4.30 -9.00
CA LEU A 21 -3.02 -3.75 -10.25
C LEU A 21 -3.93 -2.55 -10.00
N THR A 22 -4.76 -2.63 -8.96
CA THR A 22 -5.65 -1.54 -8.59
C THR A 22 -4.85 -0.31 -8.17
N ILE A 23 -3.82 -0.51 -7.35
CA ILE A 23 -2.96 0.59 -6.89
C ILE A 23 -2.21 1.21 -8.06
N GLU A 24 -1.74 0.39 -8.99
CA GLU A 24 -1.06 0.91 -10.18
C GLU A 24 -1.99 1.78 -11.03
N ARG A 25 -3.26 1.36 -11.18
CA ARG A 25 -4.25 2.16 -11.91
C ARG A 25 -4.50 3.50 -11.22
N VAL A 26 -4.67 3.48 -9.91
CA VAL A 26 -4.90 4.71 -9.14
C VAL A 26 -3.70 5.64 -9.23
N ALA A 27 -2.50 5.10 -9.08
CA ALA A 27 -1.28 5.90 -9.17
C ALA A 27 -1.17 6.57 -10.53
N LYS A 28 -1.46 5.83 -11.59
CA LYS A 28 -1.41 6.36 -12.95
C LYS A 28 -2.48 7.46 -13.16
N LYS A 29 -3.67 7.23 -12.63
CA LYS A 29 -4.76 8.19 -12.71
C LYS A 29 -4.41 9.51 -12.04
N LEU A 30 -3.73 9.44 -10.89
CA LEU A 30 -3.35 10.61 -10.12
C LEU A 30 -2.03 11.24 -10.58
N GLY A 31 -1.37 10.64 -11.55
CA GLY A 31 -0.10 11.15 -12.05
C GLY A 31 1.06 10.96 -11.08
N MET A 32 0.95 9.97 -10.18
CA MET A 32 2.00 9.68 -9.22
C MET A 32 3.22 9.05 -9.88
N ASP A 33 4.39 9.41 -9.39
CA ASP A 33 5.63 8.79 -9.82
C ASP A 33 5.92 7.60 -8.92
N VAL A 34 5.67 6.39 -9.42
CA VAL A 34 5.85 5.14 -8.69
C VAL A 34 6.91 4.28 -9.35
N SER A 35 7.97 3.94 -8.63
CA SER A 35 9.04 3.12 -9.17
C SER A 35 8.73 1.62 -9.08
N GLU A 36 7.99 1.22 -8.06
CA GLU A 36 7.72 -0.19 -7.82
C GLU A 36 6.46 -0.37 -7.00
N VAL A 37 5.66 -1.37 -7.36
CA VAL A 37 4.55 -1.84 -6.53
C VAL A 37 4.80 -3.33 -6.33
N HIS A 38 5.09 -3.73 -5.10
CA HIS A 38 5.42 -5.12 -4.76
C HIS A 38 4.28 -5.75 -3.96
N HIS A 39 3.82 -6.92 -4.37
CA HIS A 39 2.80 -7.65 -3.62
C HIS A 39 3.42 -8.83 -2.88
N CYS A 40 2.92 -9.11 -1.68
CA CYS A 40 3.47 -10.18 -0.85
C CYS A 40 2.47 -10.63 0.21
N ALA A 41 2.84 -11.67 0.94
CA ALA A 41 2.05 -12.11 2.10
C ALA A 41 2.30 -11.16 3.28
N LEU A 42 1.38 -11.15 4.25
CA LEU A 42 1.49 -10.28 5.41
C LEU A 42 2.78 -10.49 6.20
N ALA A 43 3.18 -11.74 6.38
CA ALA A 43 4.40 -12.04 7.14
C ALA A 43 5.63 -11.37 6.51
N GLU A 44 5.75 -11.42 5.19
CA GLU A 44 6.84 -10.75 4.49
C GLU A 44 6.66 -9.23 4.57
N GLY A 45 5.42 -8.76 4.40
CA GLY A 45 5.12 -7.34 4.40
C GLY A 45 5.49 -6.66 5.71
N THR A 46 5.18 -7.29 6.85
CA THR A 46 5.52 -6.70 8.15
C THR A 46 7.02 -6.59 8.37
N SER A 47 7.79 -7.52 7.79
CA SER A 47 9.25 -7.50 7.91
C SER A 47 9.91 -6.46 7.02
N THR A 48 9.29 -6.14 5.87
CA THR A 48 9.91 -5.30 4.85
C THR A 48 9.25 -3.94 4.68
N ALA A 49 8.15 -3.69 5.39
CA ALA A 49 7.35 -2.45 5.20
C ALA A 49 8.19 -1.18 5.27
N THR A 50 9.15 -1.11 6.20
CA THR A 50 9.97 0.08 6.38
C THR A 50 10.95 0.34 5.25
N GLN A 51 11.09 -0.61 4.32
CA GLN A 51 11.94 -0.44 3.13
C GLN A 51 11.16 0.23 1.99
N TYR A 52 9.87 0.44 2.19
CA TYR A 52 8.98 1.05 1.20
C TYR A 52 8.50 2.41 1.68
N ASP A 53 8.05 3.23 0.75
CA ASP A 53 7.50 4.54 1.10
C ASP A 53 6.05 4.42 1.57
N VAL A 54 5.32 3.45 1.03
CA VAL A 54 3.91 3.25 1.33
C VAL A 54 3.62 1.76 1.50
N ALA A 55 2.80 1.39 2.49
CA ALA A 55 2.34 0.03 2.68
C ALA A 55 0.81 0.00 2.67
N CYS A 56 0.23 -0.78 1.76
CA CYS A 56 -1.21 -0.96 1.66
C CYS A 56 -1.57 -2.37 2.11
N PHE A 57 -2.58 -2.51 2.94
CA PHE A 57 -2.97 -3.80 3.51
C PHE A 57 -4.44 -3.76 3.93
N PRO A 58 -5.07 -4.93 4.13
CA PRO A 58 -6.45 -4.97 4.63
C PRO A 58 -6.51 -4.38 6.04
N ARG A 59 -7.53 -3.58 6.31
CA ARG A 59 -7.71 -2.93 7.60
C ARG A 59 -7.69 -3.90 8.78
N ASN A 60 -8.15 -5.12 8.56
CA ASN A 60 -8.17 -6.16 9.61
C ASN A 60 -6.79 -6.44 10.19
N PHE A 61 -5.74 -6.14 9.45
CA PHE A 61 -4.37 -6.44 9.84
C PHE A 61 -3.57 -5.18 10.19
N GLU A 62 -4.26 -4.09 10.44
CA GLU A 62 -3.62 -2.82 10.79
C GLU A 62 -2.68 -2.94 11.98
N ASN A 63 -3.04 -3.75 12.97
CA ASN A 63 -2.21 -3.95 14.15
C ASN A 63 -0.85 -4.55 13.82
N MET A 64 -0.75 -5.34 12.77
CA MET A 64 0.51 -5.96 12.37
C MET A 64 1.51 -4.93 11.83
N PHE A 65 1.00 -3.82 11.32
CA PHE A 65 1.83 -2.76 10.73
C PHE A 65 2.00 -1.57 11.64
N LYS A 66 1.49 -1.63 12.87
CA LYS A 66 1.56 -0.52 13.79
C LYS A 66 2.99 -0.10 14.09
N SER A 67 3.87 -1.05 14.28
CA SER A 67 5.27 -0.79 14.53
C SER A 67 5.93 -0.05 13.36
N ALA A 68 5.63 -0.46 12.14
CA ALA A 68 6.15 0.20 10.95
C ALA A 68 5.61 1.63 10.83
N ALA A 69 4.32 1.80 11.11
CA ALA A 69 3.70 3.13 11.08
C ALA A 69 4.32 4.06 12.11
N ASP A 70 4.55 3.54 13.31
CA ASP A 70 5.14 4.31 14.41
C ASP A 70 6.59 4.72 14.14
N SER A 71 7.29 3.97 13.29
CA SER A 71 8.68 4.28 12.93
C SER A 71 8.79 5.56 12.10
N GLY A 72 7.71 5.96 11.44
CA GLY A 72 7.69 7.12 10.56
C GLY A 72 8.40 6.92 9.23
N LYS A 73 8.88 5.70 8.95
CA LYS A 73 9.60 5.40 7.71
C LYS A 73 8.70 5.01 6.56
N VAL A 74 7.48 4.61 6.85
CA VAL A 74 6.52 4.16 5.86
C VAL A 74 5.13 4.71 6.16
N ILE A 75 4.40 5.07 5.11
CA ILE A 75 3.02 5.54 5.25
C ILE A 75 2.12 4.31 5.13
N CYS A 76 1.39 4.00 6.18
CA CYS A 76 0.51 2.84 6.21
C CYS A 76 -0.90 3.22 5.78
N ILE A 77 -1.46 2.46 4.84
CA ILE A 77 -2.79 2.70 4.30
C ILE A 77 -3.66 1.46 4.53
N PRO A 78 -4.45 1.44 5.60
CA PRO A 78 -5.39 0.34 5.83
C PRO A 78 -6.60 0.49 4.91
N LEU A 79 -7.02 -0.61 4.30
CA LEU A 79 -8.12 -0.60 3.34
C LEU A 79 -9.25 -1.53 3.80
N LYS A 80 -10.49 -1.04 3.72
CA LYS A 80 -11.65 -1.87 4.00
C LYS A 80 -11.90 -2.82 2.84
N ASN A 81 -11.76 -2.31 1.62
CA ASN A 81 -11.87 -3.11 0.41
C ASN A 81 -10.60 -2.89 -0.42
N VAL A 82 -9.72 -3.87 -0.39
CA VAL A 82 -8.42 -3.76 -1.05
C VAL A 82 -8.52 -3.69 -2.58
N LEU A 83 -9.69 -3.99 -3.13
CA LEU A 83 -9.91 -3.95 -4.58
C LEU A 83 -10.68 -2.71 -5.02
N SER A 84 -10.98 -1.79 -4.11
CA SER A 84 -11.74 -0.58 -4.44
C SER A 84 -10.81 0.53 -4.89
N ASP A 85 -10.85 0.85 -6.17
CA ASP A 85 -10.09 1.97 -6.74
C ASP A 85 -10.41 3.27 -6.01
N LYS A 86 -11.70 3.47 -5.73
CA LYS A 86 -12.16 4.70 -5.08
C LYS A 86 -11.58 4.85 -3.68
N GLU A 87 -11.61 3.79 -2.88
CA GLU A 87 -11.08 3.85 -1.53
C GLU A 87 -9.57 4.10 -1.55
N ILE A 88 -8.85 3.40 -2.41
CA ILE A 88 -7.41 3.57 -2.54
C ILE A 88 -7.09 5.00 -2.95
N GLU A 89 -7.81 5.53 -3.92
CA GLU A 89 -7.63 6.90 -4.38
C GLU A 89 -7.84 7.91 -3.23
N GLU A 90 -8.92 7.74 -2.48
CA GLU A 90 -9.22 8.62 -1.35
C GLU A 90 -8.13 8.56 -0.29
N ARG A 91 -7.64 7.36 0.05
CA ARG A 91 -6.61 7.21 1.07
C ARG A 91 -5.28 7.80 0.61
N VAL A 92 -4.94 7.61 -0.65
CA VAL A 92 -3.70 8.15 -1.21
C VAL A 92 -3.73 9.68 -1.20
N VAL A 93 -4.86 10.26 -1.59
CA VAL A 93 -5.02 11.72 -1.59
C VAL A 93 -4.96 12.27 -0.16
N GLU A 94 -5.62 11.62 0.80
CA GLU A 94 -5.56 12.02 2.20
C GLU A 94 -4.14 12.01 2.75
N ALA A 95 -3.34 11.06 2.33
CA ALA A 95 -1.96 10.95 2.77
C ALA A 95 -1.04 11.94 2.04
N GLY A 96 -1.55 12.63 1.03
CA GLY A 96 -0.78 13.61 0.27
C GLY A 96 0.22 12.97 -0.70
N LEU A 97 0.05 11.69 -1.00
CA LEU A 97 0.98 10.96 -1.86
C LEU A 97 0.92 11.39 -3.31
N ASP A 98 -0.23 11.89 -3.75
CA ASP A 98 -0.41 12.37 -5.12
C ASP A 98 0.35 13.68 -5.40
N LYS A 99 0.83 14.31 -4.34
CA LYS A 99 1.57 15.58 -4.44
C LYS A 99 3.08 15.42 -4.34
N LYS A 100 3.54 14.20 -4.20
CA LYS A 100 4.97 13.94 -4.08
C LYS A 100 5.64 13.73 -5.41
#